data_65c719ec7c3b5c4fea3c7af5dfa8755a
#
_entry.id   65c719ec7c3b5c4fea3c7af5dfa8755a
#
_cell.length_a   1.000
_cell.length_b   1.000
_cell.length_c   1.000
_cell.angle_alpha   90.00
_cell.angle_beta   90.00
_cell.angle_gamma   90.00
#
_symmetry.space_group_name_H-M   'P 1'
#
loop_
_entity.id
_entity.type
_entity.pdbx_description
1 polymer ?
#
loop_
_entity_poly.entity_id
_entity_poly.type
_entity_poly.pdbx_seq_one_letter_code
_entity_poly.pdbx_strand_id
1 'polypeptide(L)'
;MDLIFPLMEKIRDINIYKMLSDEIRLKIMKELSEKDMPVSDIVNAFDVEQPLISHKLKELRENGMVISRRSGKNIIYSISDELLNNVLHITENAGDKLDYTCNCVECDNDNK
;
A
#
# COMPACT_ATOMS: atom_id res chain seq x y z
N MET A 1 10.16 29.93 -6.28
CA MET A 1 10.55 28.59 -6.69
C MET A 1 11.27 27.79 -5.63
N ASP A 2 12.17 28.45 -4.95
CA ASP A 2 12.94 27.76 -3.92
C ASP A 2 12.13 27.33 -2.73
N LEU A 3 10.95 27.91 -2.54
CA LEU A 3 10.05 27.52 -1.46
C LEU A 3 9.31 26.23 -1.74
N ILE A 4 9.12 25.92 -3.02
CA ILE A 4 8.36 24.73 -3.40
C ILE A 4 9.15 23.46 -3.13
N PHE A 5 10.44 23.45 -3.49
CA PHE A 5 11.26 22.26 -3.30
C PHE A 5 11.43 21.87 -1.83
N PRO A 6 11.80 22.78 -0.94
CA PRO A 6 11.89 22.42 0.47
C PRO A 6 10.57 21.96 1.05
N LEU A 7 9.47 22.58 0.60
CA LEU A 7 8.15 22.18 1.05
C LEU A 7 7.81 20.77 0.61
N MET A 8 8.07 20.46 -0.66
CA MET A 8 7.79 19.13 -1.18
C MET A 8 8.65 18.06 -0.52
N GLU A 9 9.89 18.38 -0.20
CA GLU A 9 10.75 17.43 0.50
C GLU A 9 10.24 17.15 1.91
N LYS A 10 9.68 18.17 2.57
CA LYS A 10 9.18 18.01 3.93
C LYS A 10 7.90 17.18 4.01
N ILE A 11 7.20 17.02 2.90
CA ILE A 11 5.97 16.25 2.86
C ILE A 11 6.12 14.97 2.05
N ARG A 12 7.29 14.34 2.14
CA ARG A 12 7.55 13.08 1.46
C ARG A 12 6.62 11.95 1.89
N ASP A 13 6.15 12.02 3.11
CA ASP A 13 5.21 11.05 3.64
C ASP A 13 3.90 11.03 2.86
N ILE A 14 3.57 12.11 2.14
CA ILE A 14 2.39 12.14 1.28
C ILE A 14 2.45 11.02 0.23
N ASN A 15 3.64 10.72 -0.28
CA ASN A 15 3.78 9.63 -1.24
C ASN A 15 3.37 8.30 -0.65
N ILE A 16 3.70 8.06 0.60
CA ILE A 16 3.29 6.83 1.27
C ILE A 16 1.77 6.73 1.32
N TYR A 17 1.12 7.80 1.73
CA TYR A 17 -0.34 7.81 1.80
C TYR A 17 -0.98 7.67 0.43
N LYS A 18 -0.45 8.36 -0.58
CA LYS A 18 -0.96 8.23 -1.94
C LYS A 18 -0.85 6.80 -2.46
N MET A 19 0.30 6.19 -2.24
CA MET A 19 0.53 4.83 -2.71
C MET A 19 -0.39 3.86 -2.01
N LEU A 20 -0.61 4.04 -0.72
CA LEU A 20 -1.47 3.15 0.07
C LEU A 20 -2.95 3.46 -0.09
N SER A 21 -3.32 4.55 -0.73
CA SER A 21 -4.72 4.89 -0.94
C SER A 21 -5.37 4.09 -2.05
N ASP A 22 -4.59 3.42 -2.88
CA ASP A 22 -5.11 2.52 -3.90
C ASP A 22 -5.38 1.15 -3.29
N GLU A 23 -6.57 0.62 -3.52
CA GLU A 23 -6.98 -0.64 -2.90
C GLU A 23 -6.07 -1.80 -3.26
N ILE A 24 -5.69 -1.90 -4.53
CA ILE A 24 -4.84 -3.01 -4.99
C ILE A 24 -3.44 -2.88 -4.42
N ARG A 25 -2.86 -1.68 -4.46
CA ARG A 25 -1.53 -1.47 -3.89
C ARG A 25 -1.52 -1.76 -2.39
N LEU A 26 -2.55 -1.33 -1.68
CA LEU A 26 -2.63 -1.59 -0.24
C LEU A 26 -2.70 -3.09 0.03
N LYS A 27 -3.50 -3.81 -0.73
CA LYS A 27 -3.60 -5.26 -0.57
C LYS A 27 -2.29 -5.96 -0.86
N ILE A 28 -1.58 -5.52 -1.91
CA ILE A 28 -0.26 -6.07 -2.21
C ILE A 28 0.69 -5.86 -1.04
N MET A 29 0.71 -4.65 -0.49
CA MET A 29 1.58 -4.36 0.65
C MET A 29 1.22 -5.23 1.85
N LYS A 30 -0.05 -5.44 2.11
CA LYS A 30 -0.49 -6.30 3.21
C LYS A 30 -0.05 -7.75 3.01
N GLU A 31 -0.15 -8.25 1.78
CA GLU A 31 0.31 -9.60 1.49
C GLU A 31 1.83 -9.71 1.71
N LEU A 32 2.58 -8.72 1.22
CA LEU A 32 4.03 -8.72 1.38
C LEU A 32 4.46 -8.50 2.82
N SER A 33 3.60 -7.90 3.65
CA SER A 33 3.92 -7.76 5.08
C SER A 33 3.95 -9.10 5.80
N GLU A 34 3.23 -10.08 5.27
CA GLU A 34 3.23 -11.42 5.85
C GLU A 34 4.48 -12.21 5.44
N LYS A 35 4.84 -12.14 4.17
CA LYS A 35 6.02 -12.84 3.64
C LYS A 35 6.37 -12.30 2.27
N ASP A 36 7.64 -12.47 1.91
CA ASP A 36 8.08 -12.17 0.55
C ASP A 36 7.41 -13.11 -0.44
N MET A 37 7.12 -12.61 -1.64
CA MET A 37 6.38 -13.40 -2.62
C MET A 37 6.87 -13.16 -4.04
N PRO A 38 6.87 -14.22 -4.89
CA PRO A 38 6.99 -14.01 -6.33
C PRO A 38 5.69 -13.41 -6.89
N VAL A 39 5.79 -12.82 -8.07
CA VAL A 39 4.62 -12.18 -8.69
C VAL A 39 3.48 -13.17 -8.90
N SER A 40 3.79 -14.43 -9.20
CA SER A 40 2.77 -15.44 -9.41
C SER A 40 1.92 -15.68 -8.17
N ASP A 41 2.54 -15.68 -7.00
CA ASP A 41 1.81 -15.84 -5.74
C ASP A 41 0.95 -14.62 -5.44
N ILE A 42 1.46 -13.43 -5.78
CA ILE A 42 0.69 -12.21 -5.59
C ILE A 42 -0.55 -12.22 -6.50
N VAL A 43 -0.37 -12.60 -7.77
CA VAL A 43 -1.48 -12.69 -8.71
C VAL A 43 -2.52 -13.68 -8.21
N ASN A 44 -2.08 -14.82 -7.69
CA ASN A 44 -3.01 -15.85 -7.18
C ASN A 44 -3.78 -15.38 -5.95
N ALA A 45 -3.26 -14.40 -5.23
CA ALA A 45 -3.93 -13.86 -4.05
C ALA A 45 -5.05 -12.88 -4.40
N PHE A 46 -5.12 -12.46 -5.65
CA PHE A 46 -6.11 -11.47 -6.09
C PHE A 46 -6.91 -11.98 -7.26
N ASP A 47 -8.12 -11.46 -7.38
CA ASP A 47 -9.01 -11.76 -8.50
C ASP A 47 -8.90 -10.65 -9.54
N VAL A 48 -7.66 -10.38 -9.98
CA VAL A 48 -7.37 -9.38 -10.99
C VAL A 48 -6.31 -9.91 -11.94
N GLU A 49 -6.22 -9.29 -13.10
CA GLU A 49 -5.30 -9.74 -14.13
C GLU A 49 -3.84 -9.43 -13.78
N GLN A 50 -2.95 -10.31 -14.22
CA GLN A 50 -1.51 -10.15 -13.97
C GLN A 50 -0.95 -8.81 -14.44
N PRO A 51 -1.32 -8.28 -15.63
CA PRO A 51 -0.78 -6.99 -16.05
C PRO A 51 -1.09 -5.86 -15.08
N LEU A 52 -2.26 -5.89 -14.46
CA LEU A 52 -2.61 -4.88 -13.46
C LEU A 52 -1.76 -5.03 -12.21
N ILE A 53 -1.57 -6.25 -11.74
CA ILE A 53 -0.70 -6.51 -10.58
C ILE A 53 0.73 -6.07 -10.89
N SER A 54 1.24 -6.43 -12.06
CA SER A 54 2.61 -6.05 -12.47
C SER A 54 2.77 -4.53 -12.51
N HIS A 55 1.75 -3.83 -13.01
CA HIS A 55 1.77 -2.37 -13.07
C HIS A 55 1.78 -1.77 -11.67
N LYS A 56 0.96 -2.28 -10.78
CA LYS A 56 0.92 -1.79 -9.39
C LYS A 56 2.23 -2.07 -8.65
N LEU A 57 2.83 -3.23 -8.88
CA LEU A 57 4.14 -3.55 -8.31
C LEU A 57 5.22 -2.62 -8.83
N LYS A 58 5.16 -2.27 -10.11
CA LYS A 58 6.10 -1.33 -10.69
C LYS A 58 5.97 0.04 -10.02
N GLU A 59 4.73 0.52 -9.83
CA GLU A 59 4.50 1.78 -9.15
C GLU A 59 5.06 1.75 -7.72
N LEU A 60 4.82 0.68 -6.99
CA LEU A 60 5.34 0.53 -5.63
C LEU A 60 6.86 0.53 -5.62
N ARG A 61 7.48 -0.16 -6.56
CA ARG A 61 8.93 -0.23 -6.65
C ARG A 61 9.53 1.13 -7.00
N GLU A 62 8.92 1.84 -7.95
CA GLU A 62 9.41 3.16 -8.35
C GLU A 62 9.32 4.18 -7.23
N ASN A 63 8.39 3.97 -6.30
CA ASN A 63 8.24 4.84 -5.13
C ASN A 63 9.01 4.32 -3.91
N GLY A 64 9.81 3.28 -4.11
CA GLY A 64 10.69 2.80 -3.04
C GLY A 64 10.01 2.01 -1.95
N MET A 65 8.78 1.56 -2.17
CA MET A 65 8.01 0.86 -1.14
C MET A 65 8.21 -0.64 -1.18
N VAL A 66 8.57 -1.19 -2.32
CA VAL A 66 8.94 -2.60 -2.45
C VAL A 66 10.28 -2.70 -3.16
N ILE A 67 10.96 -3.80 -2.91
CA ILE A 67 12.17 -4.17 -3.63
C ILE A 67 11.95 -5.54 -4.25
N SER A 68 12.76 -5.85 -5.25
CA SER A 68 12.69 -7.14 -5.90
C SER A 68 14.09 -7.74 -5.95
N ARG A 69 14.13 -9.07 -5.87
CA ARG A 69 15.38 -9.81 -6.03
C ARG A 69 15.11 -11.04 -6.88
N ARG A 70 16.14 -11.48 -7.58
CA ARG A 70 16.04 -12.68 -8.38
C ARG A 70 16.36 -13.90 -7.53
N SER A 71 15.52 -14.92 -7.65
CA SER A 71 15.73 -16.20 -6.99
C SER A 71 15.44 -17.29 -8.02
N GLY A 72 16.52 -17.79 -8.65
CA GLY A 72 16.37 -18.73 -9.75
C GLY A 72 15.65 -18.12 -10.93
N LYS A 73 14.53 -18.70 -11.32
CA LYS A 73 13.70 -18.19 -12.41
C LYS A 73 12.68 -17.16 -11.93
N ASN A 74 12.54 -17.00 -10.64
CA ASN A 74 11.52 -16.15 -10.07
C ASN A 74 12.08 -14.80 -9.64
N ILE A 75 11.21 -13.80 -9.66
CA ILE A 75 11.50 -12.50 -9.07
C ILE A 75 10.65 -12.42 -7.80
N ILE A 76 11.32 -12.24 -6.67
CA ILE A 76 10.68 -12.20 -5.36
C ILE A 76 10.56 -10.74 -4.94
N TYR A 77 9.36 -10.35 -4.55
CA TYR A 77 9.07 -9.01 -4.06
C TYR A 77 9.01 -9.02 -2.54
N SER A 78 9.51 -7.95 -1.95
CA SER A 78 9.46 -7.76 -0.50
C SER A 78 9.28 -6.28 -0.18
N ILE A 79 8.78 -6.00 1.00
CA ILE A 79 8.66 -4.62 1.48
C ILE A 79 10.07 -4.08 1.71
N SER A 80 10.29 -2.84 1.28
CA SER A 80 11.63 -2.25 1.26
C SER A 80 12.17 -1.96 2.65
N ASP A 81 11.30 -1.67 3.62
CA ASP A 81 11.74 -1.27 4.96
C ASP A 81 10.71 -1.72 5.99
N GLU A 82 11.21 -2.17 7.12
CA GLU A 82 10.37 -2.62 8.22
C GLU A 82 9.46 -1.53 8.75
N LEU A 83 9.84 -0.28 8.59
CA LEU A 83 8.99 0.85 8.98
C LEU A 83 7.66 0.83 8.24
N LEU A 84 7.65 0.39 6.98
CA LEU A 84 6.39 0.27 6.23
C LEU A 84 5.49 -0.82 6.81
N ASN A 85 6.08 -1.91 7.30
CA ASN A 85 5.30 -2.92 8.01
C ASN A 85 4.62 -2.32 9.24
N ASN A 86 5.35 -1.49 9.98
CA ASN A 86 4.79 -0.84 11.16
C ASN A 86 3.64 0.07 10.78
N VAL A 87 3.78 0.83 9.71
CA VAL A 87 2.70 1.70 9.22
C VAL A 87 1.47 0.88 8.88
N LEU A 88 1.65 -0.24 8.17
CA LEU A 88 0.53 -1.10 7.79
C LEU A 88 -0.19 -1.67 9.01
N HIS A 89 0.56 -2.13 10.00
CA HIS A 89 -0.04 -2.69 11.21
C HIS A 89 -0.77 -1.62 12.02
N ILE A 90 -0.18 -0.45 12.14
CA ILE A 90 -0.80 0.64 12.90
C ILE A 90 -2.09 1.09 12.23
N THR A 91 -2.08 1.25 10.91
CA THR A 91 -3.28 1.68 10.20
C THR A 91 -4.36 0.62 10.22
N GLU A 92 -3.99 -0.65 10.16
CA GLU A 92 -4.95 -1.74 10.26
C GLU A 92 -5.61 -1.75 11.63
N ASN A 93 -4.82 -1.61 12.69
CA ASN A 93 -5.35 -1.55 14.05
C ASN A 93 -6.24 -0.33 14.24
N ALA A 94 -5.86 0.81 13.68
CA ALA A 94 -6.68 2.01 13.76
C ALA A 94 -7.99 1.81 13.02
N GLY A 95 -7.94 1.14 11.85
CA GLY A 95 -9.14 0.85 11.08
C GLY A 95 -10.10 -0.03 11.84
N ASP A 96 -9.59 -1.03 12.55
CA ASP A 96 -10.42 -1.92 13.35
C ASP A 96 -11.10 -1.20 14.52
N LYS A 97 -10.41 -0.20 15.07
CA LYS A 97 -10.94 0.55 16.21
C LYS A 97 -11.88 1.66 15.80
N LEU A 98 -11.78 2.13 14.57
CA LEU A 98 -12.68 3.16 14.08
C LEU A 98 -14.06 2.55 13.85
N ASP A 99 -15.04 3.17 14.43
CA ASP A 99 -16.41 2.74 14.24
C ASP A 99 -16.95 3.35 12.96
N TYR A 100 -17.30 2.51 12.02
CA TYR A 100 -17.85 2.97 10.75
C TYR A 100 -19.29 3.41 10.86
N THR A 101 -19.94 3.14 11.99
CA THR A 101 -21.25 3.70 12.21
C THR A 101 -21.08 5.17 12.58
N CYS A 102 -21.72 6.02 11.82
CA CYS A 102 -21.63 7.43 12.04
C CYS A 102 -22.57 7.86 13.17
N ASN A 103 -22.02 8.55 14.16
CA ASN A 103 -22.82 9.05 15.26
C ASN A 103 -23.31 10.49 15.04
N CYS A 104 -23.03 11.06 13.89
CA CYS A 104 -23.52 12.39 13.57
C CYS A 104 -24.90 12.31 12.94
N VAL A 105 -25.68 13.34 13.18
CA VAL A 105 -27.05 13.38 12.67
C VAL A 105 -27.09 13.34 11.15
N GLU A 106 -26.13 14.00 10.50
CA GLU A 106 -26.08 14.06 9.04
C GLU A 106 -25.82 12.68 8.43
N CYS A 107 -24.94 11.91 9.04
CA CYS A 107 -24.63 10.59 8.53
C CYS A 107 -25.81 9.63 8.70
N ASP A 108 -26.56 9.77 9.79
CA ASP A 108 -27.75 8.96 10.01
C ASP A 108 -28.78 9.20 8.91
N ASN A 109 -28.88 10.43 8.44
CA ASN A 109 -29.80 10.76 7.36
C ASN A 109 -29.35 10.15 6.03
N ASP A 110 -28.06 10.04 5.81
CA ASP A 110 -27.52 9.50 4.57
C ASP A 110 -27.71 8.00 4.46
N ASN A 111 -27.88 7.32 5.57
CA ASN A 111 -28.03 5.87 5.60
C ASN A 111 -29.48 5.40 5.34
N LYS A 112 -30.36 6.32 5.09
CA LYS A 112 -31.72 6.00 4.77
C LYS A 112 -31.91 5.82 3.27
#